data_f38e9fa406ae26a68a453cecfc2cf4ee
#
_entry.id   f38e9fa406ae26a68a453cecfc2cf4ee
#
_cell.length_a   1.000
_cell.length_b   1.000
_cell.length_c   1.000
_cell.angle_alpha   90.00
_cell.angle_beta   90.00
_cell.angle_gamma   90.00
#
_symmetry.space_group_name_H-M   'P 1'
#
loop_
_entity.id
_entity.type
_entity.pdbx_description
1 polymer ?
#
loop_
_entity_poly.entity_id
_entity_poly.type
_entity_poly.pdbx_seq_one_letter_code
_entity_poly.pdbx_strand_id
1 'polypeptide(L)'
;MSNQETKKTKKKVVAVPWIAQLYLSIYDNLPPIYAPFLYINNINTNNNNNNKNSKERLNISFTLFSSLCLILCKYSAEYALIHLGGWPNTAAGTTEDRTAAIATLEAAASCASICHSTVLCLGLLVAFHTQQYDVVATVAEQQQPTWWPRLADALLQLCGGYMLYDAGINIFYLRYAPNQTTGFLPFQLNDDDILFLLHHFVTSFYMLSARCLGAGYQSAMICMFLGELTNPLQNLRWIGIQAQTIGGNGVWYGTSARGLALHATINVGFALAYFVIRVVIAPPFFAHTSYQLLGTSKGRTNIRPLPLNLFWNFCIWAVCFGSTSWILKCYHILVETFAPQHSHPEL
;
A
#
# COMPACT_ATOMS: atom_id res chain seq x y z
N MET A 1 55.92 -25.06 -4.79
CA MET A 1 54.69 -25.39 -5.54
C MET A 1 53.56 -25.51 -4.53
N SER A 2 52.79 -24.46 -4.30
CA SER A 2 51.68 -24.47 -3.32
C SER A 2 50.38 -24.75 -4.08
N ASN A 3 49.79 -25.90 -3.79
CA ASN A 3 48.48 -26.25 -4.30
C ASN A 3 47.41 -25.34 -3.67
N GLN A 4 46.96 -24.35 -4.41
CA GLN A 4 45.73 -23.61 -4.08
C GLN A 4 44.53 -24.53 -4.44
N GLU A 5 44.01 -25.23 -3.44
CA GLU A 5 42.70 -25.85 -3.53
C GLU A 5 41.61 -24.78 -3.67
N THR A 6 41.11 -24.62 -4.87
CA THR A 6 39.91 -23.80 -5.14
C THR A 6 38.71 -24.45 -4.49
N LYS A 7 38.34 -24.02 -3.25
CA LYS A 7 37.07 -24.34 -2.62
C LYS A 7 35.94 -23.82 -3.51
N LYS A 8 35.36 -24.72 -4.32
CA LYS A 8 34.08 -24.48 -5.00
C LYS A 8 32.98 -24.36 -3.93
N THR A 9 32.65 -23.14 -3.55
CA THR A 9 31.49 -22.86 -2.70
C THR A 9 30.25 -23.32 -3.47
N LYS A 10 29.64 -24.42 -3.06
CA LYS A 10 28.34 -24.87 -3.58
C LYS A 10 27.32 -23.75 -3.27
N LYS A 11 26.88 -23.04 -4.31
CA LYS A 11 25.77 -22.08 -4.18
C LYS A 11 24.56 -22.83 -3.65
N LYS A 12 24.14 -22.51 -2.41
CA LYS A 12 22.94 -23.05 -1.80
C LYS A 12 21.74 -22.54 -2.61
N VAL A 13 21.07 -23.42 -3.33
CA VAL A 13 19.84 -23.05 -4.05
C VAL A 13 18.77 -22.80 -3.00
N VAL A 14 18.40 -21.56 -2.84
CA VAL A 14 17.29 -21.16 -1.95
C VAL A 14 15.99 -21.44 -2.68
N ALA A 15 15.16 -22.35 -2.11
CA ALA A 15 13.84 -22.65 -2.65
C ALA A 15 12.98 -21.37 -2.73
N VAL A 16 12.21 -21.25 -3.81
CA VAL A 16 11.27 -20.14 -3.97
C VAL A 16 10.06 -20.37 -3.06
N PRO A 17 9.76 -19.48 -2.10
CA PRO A 17 8.56 -19.60 -1.27
C PRO A 17 7.29 -19.61 -2.14
N TRP A 18 6.26 -20.36 -1.73
CA TRP A 18 5.04 -20.51 -2.53
C TRP A 18 4.34 -19.17 -2.84
N ILE A 19 4.35 -18.22 -1.89
CA ILE A 19 3.83 -16.87 -2.10
C ILE A 19 4.61 -16.17 -3.23
N ALA A 20 5.94 -16.23 -3.21
CA ALA A 20 6.76 -15.66 -4.28
C ALA A 20 6.49 -16.35 -5.62
N GLN A 21 6.28 -17.68 -5.63
CA GLN A 21 5.90 -18.41 -6.85
C GLN A 21 4.59 -17.89 -7.44
N LEU A 22 3.58 -17.60 -6.60
CA LEU A 22 2.30 -17.05 -7.05
C LEU A 22 2.48 -15.69 -7.75
N TYR A 23 3.22 -14.76 -7.12
CA TYR A 23 3.52 -13.46 -7.72
C TYR A 23 4.26 -13.59 -9.04
N LEU A 24 5.32 -14.40 -9.07
CA LEU A 24 6.15 -14.59 -10.24
C LEU A 24 5.41 -15.30 -11.37
N SER A 25 4.53 -16.25 -11.04
CA SER A 25 3.70 -16.92 -12.04
C SER A 25 2.80 -15.93 -12.80
N ILE A 26 2.23 -14.95 -12.11
CA ILE A 26 1.43 -13.92 -12.77
C ILE A 26 2.34 -12.92 -13.49
N TYR A 27 3.34 -12.39 -12.79
CA TYR A 27 4.24 -11.36 -13.30
C TYR A 27 4.97 -11.76 -14.58
N ASP A 28 5.52 -12.98 -14.62
CA ASP A 28 6.31 -13.46 -15.76
C ASP A 28 5.45 -13.84 -16.98
N ASN A 29 4.15 -14.10 -16.80
CA ASN A 29 3.24 -14.47 -17.89
C ASN A 29 2.43 -13.29 -18.47
N LEU A 30 2.50 -12.10 -17.87
CA LEU A 30 1.83 -10.93 -18.43
C LEU A 30 2.57 -10.42 -19.65
N PRO A 31 1.85 -10.07 -20.75
CA PRO A 31 2.46 -9.41 -21.89
C PRO A 31 3.04 -8.07 -21.48
N PRO A 32 4.26 -7.71 -21.93
CA PRO A 32 4.90 -6.48 -21.51
C PRO A 32 4.19 -5.26 -22.08
N ILE A 33 3.81 -4.33 -21.20
CA ILE A 33 3.30 -3.00 -21.53
C ILE A 33 4.32 -2.00 -21.00
N TYR A 34 4.89 -1.20 -21.90
CA TYR A 34 5.96 -0.29 -21.56
C TYR A 34 5.45 1.13 -21.38
N ALA A 35 5.84 1.76 -20.27
CA ALA A 35 5.54 3.16 -20.04
C ALA A 35 6.26 4.03 -21.09
N PRO A 36 5.53 4.91 -21.81
CA PRO A 36 6.16 5.85 -22.71
C PRO A 36 7.06 6.82 -21.92
N PHE A 37 8.23 7.11 -22.43
CA PHE A 37 9.19 8.06 -21.84
C PHE A 37 9.88 7.66 -20.53
N LEU A 38 9.56 6.51 -19.94
CA LEU A 38 10.21 6.02 -18.72
C LEU A 38 11.15 4.86 -19.04
N TYR A 39 12.37 4.91 -18.50
CA TYR A 39 13.42 3.96 -18.75
C TYR A 39 14.08 3.50 -17.45
N ILE A 40 14.46 2.23 -17.40
CA ILE A 40 15.32 1.66 -16.37
C ILE A 40 16.76 1.70 -16.87
N ASN A 41 17.69 2.16 -16.04
CA ASN A 41 19.10 2.01 -16.32
C ASN A 41 19.51 0.56 -16.04
N ASN A 42 19.69 -0.22 -17.10
CA ASN A 42 20.15 -1.61 -16.98
C ASN A 42 21.64 -1.63 -16.70
N ILE A 43 22.02 -1.73 -15.43
CA ILE A 43 23.40 -1.89 -15.00
C ILE A 43 23.74 -3.39 -15.10
N ASN A 44 23.97 -3.86 -16.30
CA ASN A 44 24.42 -5.22 -16.53
C ASN A 44 25.93 -5.31 -16.24
N THR A 45 26.30 -5.61 -14.99
CA THR A 45 27.67 -5.58 -14.47
C THR A 45 28.53 -6.80 -14.87
N ASN A 46 28.00 -7.72 -15.66
CA ASN A 46 28.67 -9.02 -15.87
C ASN A 46 29.32 -9.24 -17.24
N ASN A 47 29.42 -8.22 -18.10
CA ASN A 47 30.17 -8.38 -19.33
C ASN A 47 31.26 -7.33 -19.50
N ASN A 48 32.49 -7.78 -19.41
CA ASN A 48 33.74 -7.03 -19.60
C ASN A 48 33.95 -6.51 -21.04
N ASN A 49 32.93 -6.37 -21.85
CA ASN A 49 33.05 -5.84 -23.21
C ASN A 49 31.97 -4.79 -23.46
N ASN A 50 32.37 -3.53 -23.47
CA ASN A 50 31.75 -2.40 -24.17
C ASN A 50 30.21 -2.23 -24.07
N ASN A 51 29.58 -2.59 -22.96
CA ASN A 51 28.15 -2.38 -22.83
C ASN A 51 27.86 -0.97 -22.32
N LYS A 52 27.61 -0.05 -23.26
CA LYS A 52 26.91 1.20 -22.99
C LYS A 52 25.66 0.90 -22.19
N ASN A 53 25.41 1.64 -21.11
CA ASN A 53 24.20 1.58 -20.32
C ASN A 53 22.97 1.46 -21.23
N SER A 54 22.47 0.25 -21.42
CA SER A 54 21.25 0.05 -22.20
C SER A 54 20.09 0.53 -21.35
N LYS A 55 19.37 1.54 -21.85
CA LYS A 55 18.15 2.00 -21.24
C LYS A 55 17.01 1.12 -21.75
N GLU A 56 16.40 0.35 -20.88
CA GLU A 56 15.20 -0.43 -21.19
C GLU A 56 13.95 0.34 -20.76
N ARG A 57 12.88 0.22 -21.54
CA ARG A 57 11.61 0.84 -21.19
C ARG A 57 11.02 0.17 -19.96
N LEU A 58 10.42 0.97 -19.08
CA LEU A 58 9.82 0.48 -17.85
C LEU A 58 8.54 -0.32 -18.17
N ASN A 59 8.51 -1.59 -17.77
CA ASN A 59 7.32 -2.44 -17.88
C ASN A 59 6.33 -2.10 -16.76
N ILE A 60 5.06 -1.82 -17.11
CA ILE A 60 3.97 -1.50 -16.20
C ILE A 60 2.79 -2.48 -16.29
N SER A 61 2.95 -3.60 -16.97
CA SER A 61 1.84 -4.56 -17.20
C SER A 61 1.24 -5.08 -15.89
N PHE A 62 2.05 -5.36 -14.89
CA PHE A 62 1.57 -5.84 -13.60
C PHE A 62 0.84 -4.73 -12.80
N THR A 63 1.23 -3.47 -12.96
CA THR A 63 0.51 -2.31 -12.39
C THR A 63 -0.92 -2.24 -12.94
N LEU A 64 -1.08 -2.32 -14.25
CA LEU A 64 -2.38 -2.28 -14.90
C LEU A 64 -3.24 -3.52 -14.59
N PHE A 65 -2.62 -4.69 -14.57
CA PHE A 65 -3.28 -5.94 -14.21
C PHE A 65 -3.80 -5.90 -12.76
N SER A 66 -2.99 -5.45 -11.81
CA SER A 66 -3.38 -5.36 -10.40
C SER A 66 -4.50 -4.32 -10.19
N SER A 67 -4.46 -3.18 -10.88
CA SER A 67 -5.55 -2.21 -10.88
C SER A 67 -6.86 -2.84 -11.36
N LEU A 68 -6.83 -3.58 -12.46
CA LEU A 68 -8.01 -4.28 -12.99
C LEU A 68 -8.55 -5.33 -12.00
N CYS A 69 -7.66 -6.12 -11.39
CA CYS A 69 -8.05 -7.09 -10.37
C CYS A 69 -8.74 -6.42 -9.18
N LEU A 70 -8.29 -5.25 -8.74
CA LEU A 70 -8.89 -4.50 -7.64
C LEU A 70 -10.25 -3.91 -8.03
N ILE A 71 -10.41 -3.44 -9.25
CA ILE A 71 -11.71 -3.03 -9.81
C ILE A 71 -12.69 -4.21 -9.75
N LEU A 72 -12.30 -5.38 -10.22
CA LEU A 72 -13.12 -6.59 -10.20
C LEU A 72 -13.44 -7.02 -8.76
N CYS A 73 -12.46 -6.95 -7.85
CA CYS A 73 -12.66 -7.22 -6.43
C CYS A 73 -13.70 -6.29 -5.81
N LYS A 74 -13.60 -4.98 -6.08
CA LYS A 74 -14.57 -3.97 -5.60
C LYS A 74 -15.98 -4.26 -6.09
N TYR A 75 -16.18 -4.52 -7.38
CA TYR A 75 -17.51 -4.83 -7.91
C TYR A 75 -18.05 -6.17 -7.42
N SER A 76 -17.18 -7.17 -7.23
CA SER A 76 -17.59 -8.45 -6.62
C SER A 76 -17.99 -8.26 -5.16
N ALA A 77 -17.27 -7.43 -4.40
CA ALA A 77 -17.64 -7.08 -3.03
C ALA A 77 -18.96 -6.30 -2.97
N GLU A 78 -19.16 -5.33 -3.85
CA GLU A 78 -20.43 -4.58 -3.96
C GLU A 78 -21.61 -5.52 -4.23
N TYR A 79 -21.45 -6.41 -5.20
CA TYR A 79 -22.45 -7.43 -5.49
C TYR A 79 -22.77 -8.31 -4.26
N ALA A 80 -21.72 -8.78 -3.57
CA ALA A 80 -21.89 -9.61 -2.38
C ALA A 80 -22.55 -8.85 -1.22
N LEU A 81 -22.17 -7.60 -0.98
CA LEU A 81 -22.79 -6.75 0.05
C LEU A 81 -24.28 -6.56 -0.21
N ILE A 82 -24.67 -6.24 -1.44
CA ILE A 82 -26.06 -6.02 -1.83
C ILE A 82 -26.87 -7.33 -1.76
N HIS A 83 -26.43 -8.39 -2.42
CA HIS A 83 -27.23 -9.59 -2.63
C HIS A 83 -27.13 -10.63 -1.50
N LEU A 84 -26.01 -10.67 -0.77
CA LEU A 84 -25.79 -11.61 0.32
C LEU A 84 -25.81 -10.92 1.69
N GLY A 85 -25.39 -9.66 1.76
CA GLY A 85 -25.28 -8.89 2.99
C GLY A 85 -26.48 -8.02 3.30
N GLY A 86 -27.46 -7.89 2.39
CA GLY A 86 -28.65 -7.05 2.58
C GLY A 86 -28.37 -5.54 2.59
N TRP A 87 -27.25 -5.12 2.02
CA TRP A 87 -26.90 -3.70 1.89
C TRP A 87 -27.76 -3.03 0.82
N PRO A 88 -28.05 -1.71 0.97
CA PRO A 88 -28.84 -0.97 0.00
C PRO A 88 -28.26 -1.00 -1.41
N ASN A 89 -29.13 -1.08 -2.41
CA ASN A 89 -28.71 -1.02 -3.81
C ASN A 89 -28.36 0.43 -4.19
N THR A 90 -27.29 0.58 -4.97
CA THR A 90 -26.75 1.87 -5.43
C THR A 90 -27.65 2.62 -6.44
N ALA A 91 -28.72 1.98 -6.94
CA ALA A 91 -29.63 2.53 -7.96
C ALA A 91 -30.80 3.38 -7.41
N ALA A 92 -30.83 3.72 -6.12
CA ALA A 92 -32.00 4.32 -5.48
C ALA A 92 -32.12 5.86 -5.63
N GLY A 93 -33.35 6.38 -5.55
CA GLY A 93 -33.73 7.71 -6.00
C GLY A 93 -33.93 8.81 -4.94
N THR A 94 -33.96 8.49 -3.64
CA THR A 94 -34.14 9.49 -2.56
C THR A 94 -32.81 9.95 -1.95
N THR A 95 -32.83 11.03 -1.13
CA THR A 95 -31.60 11.53 -0.48
C THR A 95 -31.05 10.56 0.57
N GLU A 96 -31.94 9.88 1.30
CA GLU A 96 -31.56 8.84 2.28
C GLU A 96 -31.00 7.61 1.57
N ASP A 97 -31.62 7.17 0.49
CA ASP A 97 -31.14 6.09 -0.38
C ASP A 97 -29.73 6.41 -0.94
N ARG A 98 -29.47 7.68 -1.21
CA ARG A 98 -28.16 8.14 -1.73
C ARG A 98 -27.05 7.99 -0.69
N THR A 99 -27.27 8.35 0.58
CA THR A 99 -26.31 8.18 1.66
C THR A 99 -26.01 6.69 1.88
N ALA A 100 -27.05 5.87 1.87
CA ALA A 100 -26.92 4.42 2.00
C ALA A 100 -26.17 3.79 0.80
N ALA A 101 -26.44 4.27 -0.41
CA ALA A 101 -25.72 3.83 -1.62
C ALA A 101 -24.23 4.17 -1.55
N ILE A 102 -23.87 5.37 -1.11
CA ILE A 102 -22.47 5.78 -0.92
C ILE A 102 -21.80 4.88 0.12
N ALA A 103 -22.45 4.62 1.25
CA ALA A 103 -21.92 3.74 2.29
C ALA A 103 -21.64 2.31 1.76
N THR A 104 -22.49 1.77 0.89
CA THR A 104 -22.27 0.49 0.24
C THR A 104 -21.04 0.53 -0.69
N LEU A 105 -20.89 1.57 -1.50
CA LEU A 105 -19.75 1.74 -2.39
C LEU A 105 -18.44 1.87 -1.63
N GLU A 106 -18.42 2.63 -0.53
CA GLU A 106 -17.25 2.80 0.33
C GLU A 106 -16.87 1.50 1.06
N ALA A 107 -17.88 0.74 1.53
CA ALA A 107 -17.64 -0.57 2.10
C ALA A 107 -17.05 -1.56 1.08
N ALA A 108 -17.55 -1.55 -0.16
CA ALA A 108 -17.01 -2.37 -1.24
C ALA A 108 -15.57 -1.98 -1.61
N ALA A 109 -15.26 -0.69 -1.67
CA ALA A 109 -13.91 -0.20 -1.89
C ALA A 109 -12.96 -0.61 -0.74
N SER A 110 -13.45 -0.57 0.51
CA SER A 110 -12.71 -1.04 1.69
C SER A 110 -12.38 -2.54 1.62
N CYS A 111 -13.28 -3.37 1.06
CA CYS A 111 -12.98 -4.80 0.82
C CYS A 111 -11.81 -4.98 -0.16
N ALA A 112 -11.77 -4.23 -1.25
CA ALA A 112 -10.65 -4.27 -2.19
C ALA A 112 -9.33 -3.80 -1.53
N SER A 113 -9.39 -2.77 -0.70
CA SER A 113 -8.22 -2.28 0.08
C SER A 113 -7.71 -3.33 1.08
N ILE A 114 -8.60 -4.07 1.76
CA ILE A 114 -8.21 -5.19 2.64
C ILE A 114 -7.48 -6.28 1.85
N CYS A 115 -8.03 -6.68 0.70
CA CYS A 115 -7.39 -7.67 -0.17
C CYS A 115 -6.00 -7.20 -0.60
N HIS A 116 -5.89 -5.96 -1.08
CA HIS A 116 -4.61 -5.37 -1.49
C HIS A 116 -3.59 -5.38 -0.36
N SER A 117 -3.91 -4.75 0.77
CA SER A 117 -2.98 -4.58 1.89
C SER A 117 -2.53 -5.93 2.46
N THR A 118 -3.46 -6.91 2.55
CA THR A 118 -3.13 -8.25 3.03
C THR A 118 -2.17 -8.96 2.08
N VAL A 119 -2.49 -9.00 0.80
CA VAL A 119 -1.66 -9.63 -0.23
C VAL A 119 -0.29 -8.96 -0.29
N LEU A 120 -0.24 -7.63 -0.34
CA LEU A 120 1.01 -6.87 -0.38
C LEU A 120 1.88 -7.14 0.86
N CYS A 121 1.33 -7.08 2.07
CA CYS A 121 2.08 -7.32 3.31
C CYS A 121 2.66 -8.73 3.37
N LEU A 122 1.92 -9.74 2.93
CA LEU A 122 2.43 -11.12 2.84
C LEU A 122 3.61 -11.23 1.87
N GLY A 123 3.52 -10.62 0.70
CA GLY A 123 4.61 -10.58 -0.28
C GLY A 123 5.85 -9.85 0.25
N LEU A 124 5.65 -8.71 0.94
CA LEU A 124 6.73 -7.94 1.56
C LEU A 124 7.44 -8.70 2.67
N LEU A 125 6.71 -9.44 3.51
CA LEU A 125 7.32 -10.30 4.54
C LEU A 125 8.22 -11.37 3.91
N VAL A 126 7.80 -11.99 2.81
CA VAL A 126 8.64 -12.95 2.06
C VAL A 126 9.88 -12.26 1.50
N ALA A 127 9.73 -11.06 0.93
CA ALA A 127 10.85 -10.31 0.38
C ALA A 127 11.87 -9.93 1.46
N PHE A 128 11.43 -9.49 2.64
CA PHE A 128 12.32 -9.12 3.76
C PHE A 128 13.00 -10.34 4.39
N HIS A 129 12.28 -11.46 4.54
CA HIS A 129 12.85 -12.68 5.13
C HIS A 129 13.99 -13.27 4.28
N THR A 130 13.97 -13.05 2.98
CA THR A 130 14.88 -13.71 2.03
C THR A 130 16.05 -12.86 1.57
N GLN A 131 16.12 -11.61 1.97
CA GLN A 131 17.17 -10.68 1.56
C GLN A 131 17.83 -10.01 2.76
N GLN A 132 19.11 -9.71 2.62
CA GLN A 132 19.80 -8.88 3.60
C GLN A 132 19.25 -7.46 3.57
N TYR A 133 19.14 -6.87 4.77
CA TYR A 133 18.63 -5.51 4.92
C TYR A 133 19.65 -4.49 4.41
N ASP A 134 19.33 -3.86 3.28
CA ASP A 134 20.11 -2.78 2.69
C ASP A 134 19.22 -1.85 1.86
N VAL A 135 18.75 -0.79 2.51
CA VAL A 135 17.73 0.11 1.96
C VAL A 135 18.18 0.95 0.77
N VAL A 136 19.49 1.05 0.54
CA VAL A 136 20.10 1.85 -0.57
C VAL A 136 20.76 1.00 -1.64
N ALA A 137 20.72 -0.33 -1.49
CA ALA A 137 21.33 -1.24 -2.45
C ALA A 137 20.71 -1.11 -3.84
N THR A 138 21.55 -1.30 -4.86
CA THR A 138 21.08 -1.49 -6.24
C THR A 138 20.52 -2.90 -6.43
N VAL A 139 19.67 -3.10 -7.44
CA VAL A 139 19.18 -4.42 -7.83
C VAL A 139 20.33 -5.36 -8.20
N ALA A 140 21.42 -4.83 -8.77
CA ALA A 140 22.60 -5.60 -9.10
C ALA A 140 23.32 -6.16 -7.85
N GLU A 141 23.30 -5.45 -6.73
CA GLU A 141 23.83 -5.90 -5.44
C GLU A 141 22.92 -6.94 -4.77
N GLN A 142 21.62 -6.93 -5.07
CA GLN A 142 20.56 -7.77 -4.47
C GLN A 142 20.12 -8.94 -5.38
N GLN A 143 21.03 -9.47 -6.19
CA GLN A 143 20.68 -10.53 -7.16
C GLN A 143 20.48 -11.93 -6.57
N GLN A 144 20.73 -12.13 -5.29
CA GLN A 144 20.58 -13.44 -4.64
C GLN A 144 19.55 -13.38 -3.52
N PRO A 145 18.54 -14.23 -3.55
CA PRO A 145 18.24 -15.25 -4.58
C PRO A 145 17.75 -14.64 -5.91
N THR A 146 17.97 -15.30 -7.03
CA THR A 146 17.74 -14.78 -8.39
C THR A 146 16.31 -14.34 -8.68
N TRP A 147 15.34 -14.86 -7.96
CA TRP A 147 13.92 -14.49 -8.09
C TRP A 147 13.55 -13.21 -7.33
N TRP A 148 14.37 -12.79 -6.35
CA TRP A 148 14.05 -11.67 -5.48
C TRP A 148 13.85 -10.32 -6.21
N PRO A 149 14.70 -9.92 -7.18
CA PRO A 149 14.51 -8.65 -7.89
C PRO A 149 13.16 -8.57 -8.63
N ARG A 150 12.71 -9.70 -9.20
CA ARG A 150 11.41 -9.78 -9.89
C ARG A 150 10.25 -9.70 -8.91
N LEU A 151 10.34 -10.37 -7.76
CA LEU A 151 9.35 -10.25 -6.69
C LEU A 151 9.27 -8.81 -6.18
N ALA A 152 10.41 -8.17 -5.90
CA ALA A 152 10.45 -6.79 -5.45
C ALA A 152 9.81 -5.84 -6.48
N ASP A 153 10.12 -5.99 -7.77
CA ASP A 153 9.51 -5.20 -8.83
C ASP A 153 8.00 -5.47 -8.93
N ALA A 154 7.55 -6.71 -8.80
CA ALA A 154 6.13 -7.05 -8.79
C ALA A 154 5.38 -6.41 -7.60
N LEU A 155 5.98 -6.39 -6.40
CA LEU A 155 5.39 -5.76 -5.21
C LEU A 155 5.28 -4.23 -5.37
N LEU A 156 6.31 -3.58 -5.93
CA LEU A 156 6.24 -2.15 -6.24
C LEU A 156 5.16 -1.85 -7.27
N GLN A 157 4.99 -2.71 -8.28
CA GLN A 157 3.92 -2.58 -9.27
C GLN A 157 2.54 -2.85 -8.70
N LEU A 158 2.38 -3.82 -7.80
CA LEU A 158 1.13 -4.11 -7.11
C LEU A 158 0.65 -2.89 -6.32
N CYS A 159 1.54 -2.26 -5.56
CA CYS A 159 1.21 -1.05 -4.81
C CYS A 159 0.91 0.12 -5.76
N GLY A 160 1.68 0.31 -6.83
CA GLY A 160 1.38 1.32 -7.86
C GLY A 160 0.02 1.10 -8.53
N GLY A 161 -0.37 -0.16 -8.76
CA GLY A 161 -1.68 -0.53 -9.27
C GLY A 161 -2.80 -0.20 -8.29
N TYR A 162 -2.58 -0.39 -7.00
CA TYR A 162 -3.53 0.04 -5.97
C TYR A 162 -3.69 1.57 -5.93
N MET A 163 -2.59 2.33 -5.97
CA MET A 163 -2.66 3.78 -5.98
C MET A 163 -3.45 4.30 -7.19
N LEU A 164 -3.26 3.68 -8.37
CA LEU A 164 -4.01 4.02 -9.58
C LEU A 164 -5.50 3.67 -9.45
N TYR A 165 -5.82 2.47 -8.94
CA TYR A 165 -7.19 2.03 -8.67
C TYR A 165 -7.87 2.97 -7.69
N ASP A 166 -7.25 3.22 -6.55
CA ASP A 166 -7.83 3.96 -5.45
C ASP A 166 -8.05 5.45 -5.80
N ALA A 167 -7.10 6.08 -6.47
CA ALA A 167 -7.27 7.42 -7.01
C ALA A 167 -8.40 7.48 -8.07
N GLY A 168 -8.47 6.49 -8.97
CA GLY A 168 -9.47 6.45 -10.03
C GLY A 168 -10.87 6.16 -9.52
N ILE A 169 -11.03 5.12 -8.70
CA ILE A 169 -12.35 4.65 -8.25
C ILE A 169 -12.86 5.44 -7.04
N ASN A 170 -12.03 5.62 -6.02
CA ASN A 170 -12.51 6.24 -4.79
C ASN A 170 -12.69 7.75 -4.93
N ILE A 171 -11.77 8.44 -5.58
CA ILE A 171 -11.83 9.90 -5.66
C ILE A 171 -12.74 10.34 -6.80
N PHE A 172 -12.49 9.85 -8.01
CA PHE A 172 -13.27 10.30 -9.17
C PHE A 172 -14.66 9.68 -9.20
N TYR A 173 -14.79 8.38 -8.96
CA TYR A 173 -16.08 7.70 -9.07
C TYR A 173 -17.00 8.01 -7.90
N LEU A 174 -16.53 7.86 -6.65
CA LEU A 174 -17.37 8.11 -5.47
C LEU A 174 -17.75 9.59 -5.31
N ARG A 175 -16.88 10.52 -5.71
CA ARG A 175 -17.20 11.95 -5.66
C ARG A 175 -18.04 12.41 -6.84
N TYR A 176 -17.96 11.76 -7.99
CA TYR A 176 -18.71 12.11 -9.19
C TYR A 176 -20.11 11.49 -9.22
N ALA A 177 -20.26 10.22 -8.86
CA ALA A 177 -21.52 9.49 -8.95
C ALA A 177 -22.69 10.15 -8.18
N PRO A 178 -22.52 10.72 -6.98
CA PRO A 178 -23.62 11.38 -6.25
C PRO A 178 -24.07 12.71 -6.85
N ASN A 179 -23.25 13.36 -7.67
CA ASN A 179 -23.50 14.71 -8.18
C ASN A 179 -24.12 14.74 -9.59
N GLN A 180 -24.53 13.60 -10.12
CA GLN A 180 -25.11 13.48 -11.48
C GLN A 180 -26.39 14.33 -11.68
N THR A 181 -27.03 14.84 -10.62
CA THR A 181 -28.24 15.68 -10.72
C THR A 181 -27.96 17.13 -11.09
N THR A 182 -26.73 17.58 -11.05
CA THR A 182 -26.41 19.02 -11.22
C THR A 182 -25.58 19.34 -12.46
N GLY A 183 -25.39 18.37 -13.38
CA GLY A 183 -24.66 18.57 -14.63
C GLY A 183 -23.28 19.21 -14.39
N PHE A 184 -22.25 18.79 -15.03
CA PHE A 184 -20.89 19.33 -15.07
C PHE A 184 -20.55 20.40 -13.99
N LEU A 185 -20.68 20.06 -12.71
CA LEU A 185 -20.18 20.92 -11.65
C LEU A 185 -18.67 20.72 -11.50
N PRO A 186 -17.94 21.78 -11.17
CA PRO A 186 -16.53 21.66 -10.90
C PRO A 186 -16.32 20.65 -9.76
N PHE A 187 -15.43 19.72 -10.00
CA PHE A 187 -14.96 18.71 -9.07
C PHE A 187 -14.51 19.38 -7.77
N GLN A 188 -15.28 19.24 -6.70
CA GLN A 188 -14.95 19.80 -5.39
C GLN A 188 -14.25 18.75 -4.57
N LEU A 189 -12.92 18.84 -4.47
CA LEU A 189 -12.12 18.12 -3.51
C LEU A 189 -12.17 18.82 -2.16
N ASN A 190 -12.37 18.06 -1.09
CA ASN A 190 -12.13 18.55 0.26
C ASN A 190 -10.64 18.41 0.63
N ASP A 191 -10.24 18.99 1.76
CA ASP A 191 -8.85 18.98 2.21
C ASP A 191 -8.31 17.55 2.44
N ASP A 192 -9.16 16.65 2.92
CA ASP A 192 -8.80 15.22 3.11
C ASP A 192 -8.56 14.53 1.75
N ASP A 193 -9.35 14.85 0.72
CA ASP A 193 -9.17 14.30 -0.64
C ASP A 193 -7.85 14.79 -1.26
N ILE A 194 -7.51 16.07 -1.05
CA ILE A 194 -6.24 16.64 -1.55
C ILE A 194 -5.06 15.97 -0.88
N LEU A 195 -5.09 15.80 0.44
CA LEU A 195 -4.04 15.14 1.20
C LEU A 195 -3.87 13.68 0.75
N PHE A 196 -4.99 13.00 0.52
CA PHE A 196 -5.01 11.62 0.04
C PHE A 196 -4.42 11.48 -1.37
N LEU A 197 -4.81 12.35 -2.32
CA LEU A 197 -4.23 12.40 -3.67
C LEU A 197 -2.74 12.70 -3.64
N LEU A 198 -2.32 13.65 -2.81
CA LEU A 198 -0.92 13.99 -2.64
C LEU A 198 -0.12 12.80 -2.10
N HIS A 199 -0.67 12.08 -1.12
CA HIS A 199 -0.08 10.84 -0.60
C HIS A 199 0.09 9.79 -1.70
N HIS A 200 -0.94 9.54 -2.53
CA HIS A 200 -0.88 8.60 -3.64
C HIS A 200 0.15 9.00 -4.69
N PHE A 201 0.19 10.28 -5.04
CA PHE A 201 1.17 10.80 -5.98
C PHE A 201 2.60 10.61 -5.47
N VAL A 202 2.87 11.03 -4.23
CA VAL A 202 4.19 10.95 -3.60
C VAL A 202 4.66 9.49 -3.48
N THR A 203 3.78 8.60 -3.03
CA THR A 203 4.07 7.17 -2.89
C THR A 203 4.35 6.53 -4.26
N SER A 204 3.51 6.81 -5.26
CA SER A 204 3.69 6.32 -6.62
C SER A 204 4.99 6.81 -7.24
N PHE A 205 5.31 8.10 -7.05
CA PHE A 205 6.55 8.68 -7.54
C PHE A 205 7.78 8.05 -6.89
N TYR A 206 7.73 7.78 -5.57
CA TYR A 206 8.80 7.11 -4.87
C TYR A 206 9.06 5.71 -5.43
N MET A 207 8.02 4.88 -5.55
CA MET A 207 8.13 3.54 -6.11
C MET A 207 8.60 3.53 -7.56
N LEU A 208 8.04 4.40 -8.38
CA LEU A 208 8.39 4.51 -9.79
C LEU A 208 9.84 4.95 -9.99
N SER A 209 10.29 5.93 -9.21
CA SER A 209 11.68 6.41 -9.27
C SER A 209 12.66 5.35 -8.75
N ALA A 210 12.33 4.56 -7.72
CA ALA A 210 13.14 3.43 -7.28
C ALA A 210 13.31 2.39 -8.40
N ARG A 211 12.23 2.07 -9.12
CA ARG A 211 12.27 1.18 -10.28
C ARG A 211 13.11 1.76 -11.42
N CYS A 212 12.96 3.03 -11.74
CA CYS A 212 13.75 3.71 -12.77
C CYS A 212 15.25 3.75 -12.46
N LEU A 213 15.60 3.91 -11.18
CA LEU A 213 17.00 3.87 -10.72
C LEU A 213 17.56 2.44 -10.66
N GLY A 214 16.71 1.45 -10.48
CA GLY A 214 17.13 0.09 -10.11
C GLY A 214 17.85 0.05 -8.75
N ALA A 215 17.46 0.91 -7.81
CA ALA A 215 18.05 1.02 -6.49
C ALA A 215 17.03 1.47 -5.44
N GLY A 216 17.28 1.17 -4.16
CA GLY A 216 16.43 1.61 -3.06
C GLY A 216 15.10 0.84 -2.94
N TYR A 217 14.98 -0.33 -3.53
CA TYR A 217 13.76 -1.14 -3.49
C TYR A 217 13.35 -1.46 -2.05
N GLN A 218 14.30 -1.82 -1.18
CA GLN A 218 13.98 -2.11 0.22
C GLN A 218 13.49 -0.87 0.99
N SER A 219 14.01 0.32 0.70
CA SER A 219 13.51 1.54 1.33
C SER A 219 12.04 1.80 0.96
N ALA A 220 11.68 1.66 -0.32
CA ALA A 220 10.30 1.78 -0.78
C ALA A 220 9.40 0.70 -0.14
N MET A 221 9.86 -0.56 -0.13
CA MET A 221 9.11 -1.69 0.43
C MET A 221 8.88 -1.54 1.95
N ILE A 222 9.84 -1.02 2.72
CA ILE A 222 9.67 -0.78 4.15
C ILE A 222 8.63 0.32 4.38
N CYS A 223 8.69 1.41 3.62
CA CYS A 223 7.70 2.47 3.71
C CYS A 223 6.29 1.95 3.39
N MET A 224 6.15 1.11 2.34
CA MET A 224 4.89 0.45 2.01
C MET A 224 4.43 -0.48 3.14
N PHE A 225 5.30 -1.35 3.65
CA PHE A 225 4.95 -2.30 4.71
C PHE A 225 4.44 -1.59 5.95
N LEU A 226 5.18 -0.59 6.43
CA LEU A 226 4.77 0.20 7.60
C LEU A 226 3.52 1.03 7.31
N GLY A 227 3.29 1.42 6.05
CA GLY A 227 2.09 2.09 5.59
C GLY A 227 0.85 1.20 5.61
N GLU A 228 0.99 0.00 5.05
CA GLU A 228 -0.12 -0.89 4.71
C GLU A 228 -0.49 -1.87 5.84
N LEU A 229 0.40 -2.12 6.80
CA LEU A 229 0.20 -3.16 7.82
C LEU A 229 -1.04 -2.93 8.70
N THR A 230 -1.46 -1.67 8.88
CA THR A 230 -2.67 -1.31 9.63
C THR A 230 -3.93 -1.21 8.80
N ASN A 231 -3.80 -1.15 7.46
CA ASN A 231 -4.92 -0.91 6.57
C ASN A 231 -6.01 -2.01 6.61
N PRO A 232 -5.72 -3.31 6.78
CA PRO A 232 -6.78 -4.30 6.93
C PRO A 232 -7.71 -4.00 8.11
N LEU A 233 -7.17 -3.65 9.28
CA LEU A 233 -7.96 -3.29 10.45
C LEU A 233 -8.69 -1.96 10.27
N GLN A 234 -8.03 -0.98 9.65
CA GLN A 234 -8.63 0.32 9.34
C GLN A 234 -9.85 0.17 8.43
N ASN A 235 -9.73 -0.62 7.38
CA ASN A 235 -10.82 -0.84 6.43
C ASN A 235 -11.95 -1.69 7.03
N LEU A 236 -11.65 -2.69 7.86
CA LEU A 236 -12.68 -3.42 8.62
C LEU A 236 -13.45 -2.48 9.55
N ARG A 237 -12.76 -1.58 10.25
CA ARG A 237 -13.38 -0.54 11.07
C ARG A 237 -14.28 0.35 10.21
N TRP A 238 -13.79 0.78 9.04
CA TRP A 238 -14.54 1.64 8.13
C TRP A 238 -15.83 0.97 7.63
N ILE A 239 -15.78 -0.30 7.23
CA ILE A 239 -16.98 -1.08 6.88
C ILE A 239 -18.00 -1.07 8.02
N GLY A 240 -17.57 -1.20 9.28
CA GLY A 240 -18.45 -1.14 10.43
C GLY A 240 -19.12 0.23 10.62
N ILE A 241 -18.38 1.32 10.37
CA ILE A 241 -18.94 2.69 10.39
C ILE A 241 -20.01 2.83 9.28
N GLN A 242 -19.72 2.37 8.07
CA GLN A 242 -20.67 2.43 6.96
C GLN A 242 -21.93 1.60 7.24
N ALA A 243 -21.79 0.43 7.87
CA ALA A 243 -22.91 -0.39 8.29
C ALA A 243 -23.82 0.33 9.31
N GLN A 244 -23.24 1.09 10.24
CA GLN A 244 -23.99 1.91 11.20
C GLN A 244 -24.72 3.08 10.50
N THR A 245 -24.10 3.70 9.51
CA THR A 245 -24.67 4.80 8.72
C THR A 245 -25.95 4.37 7.98
N ILE A 246 -26.00 3.12 7.51
CA ILE A 246 -27.17 2.56 6.80
C ILE A 246 -28.35 2.29 7.74
N GLY A 247 -28.16 2.39 9.07
CA GLY A 247 -29.24 2.21 10.03
C GLY A 247 -29.70 0.76 10.25
N GLY A 248 -28.91 -0.20 9.83
CA GLY A 248 -29.02 -1.59 10.30
C GLY A 248 -30.08 -2.48 9.66
N ASN A 249 -30.79 -2.06 8.65
CA ASN A 249 -31.76 -2.91 7.97
C ASN A 249 -31.06 -4.07 7.22
N GLY A 250 -30.97 -5.23 7.88
CA GLY A 250 -30.40 -6.46 7.32
C GLY A 250 -28.87 -6.63 7.47
N VAL A 251 -28.15 -5.61 7.88
CA VAL A 251 -26.68 -5.66 8.02
C VAL A 251 -26.30 -6.12 9.43
N TRP A 252 -25.70 -7.32 9.52
CA TRP A 252 -25.28 -7.87 10.81
C TRP A 252 -24.10 -7.13 11.44
N TYR A 253 -23.05 -6.82 10.64
CA TYR A 253 -21.83 -6.21 11.13
C TYR A 253 -22.03 -4.73 11.48
N GLY A 254 -21.65 -4.35 12.69
CA GLY A 254 -21.78 -2.99 13.19
C GLY A 254 -23.18 -2.58 13.68
N THR A 255 -24.21 -3.45 13.61
CA THR A 255 -25.60 -3.14 13.99
C THR A 255 -26.21 -4.12 14.99
N SER A 256 -25.95 -5.44 14.85
CA SER A 256 -26.36 -6.42 15.87
C SER A 256 -25.47 -6.29 17.13
N ALA A 257 -25.94 -6.77 18.27
CA ALA A 257 -25.16 -6.73 19.52
C ALA A 257 -23.78 -7.39 19.37
N ARG A 258 -23.70 -8.53 18.68
CA ARG A 258 -22.43 -9.22 18.38
C ARG A 258 -21.59 -8.46 17.36
N GLY A 259 -22.23 -7.90 16.34
CA GLY A 259 -21.57 -7.09 15.31
C GLY A 259 -20.98 -5.79 15.90
N LEU A 260 -21.68 -5.14 16.82
CA LEU A 260 -21.21 -3.97 17.56
C LEU A 260 -20.01 -4.32 18.47
N ALA A 261 -20.07 -5.44 19.19
CA ALA A 261 -18.95 -5.90 20.00
C ALA A 261 -17.72 -6.22 19.16
N LEU A 262 -17.89 -6.87 18.01
CA LEU A 262 -16.81 -7.12 17.06
C LEU A 262 -16.22 -5.81 16.51
N HIS A 263 -17.08 -4.87 16.11
CA HIS A 263 -16.65 -3.55 15.62
C HIS A 263 -15.86 -2.78 16.68
N ALA A 264 -16.31 -2.78 17.96
CA ALA A 264 -15.60 -2.17 19.06
C ALA A 264 -14.20 -2.81 19.25
N THR A 265 -14.13 -4.14 19.20
CA THR A 265 -12.85 -4.87 19.30
C THR A 265 -11.90 -4.50 18.15
N ILE A 266 -12.40 -4.43 16.92
CA ILE A 266 -11.61 -4.02 15.75
C ILE A 266 -11.15 -2.56 15.87
N ASN A 267 -12.01 -1.67 16.36
CA ASN A 267 -11.69 -0.26 16.57
C ASN A 267 -10.51 -0.08 17.56
N VAL A 268 -10.55 -0.77 18.68
CA VAL A 268 -9.47 -0.77 19.68
C VAL A 268 -8.21 -1.43 19.12
N GLY A 269 -8.36 -2.59 18.47
CA GLY A 269 -7.24 -3.30 17.83
C GLY A 269 -6.55 -2.46 16.76
N PHE A 270 -7.32 -1.75 15.94
CA PHE A 270 -6.78 -0.79 14.98
C PHE A 270 -6.03 0.35 15.67
N ALA A 271 -6.63 0.98 16.69
CA ALA A 271 -6.00 2.10 17.39
C ALA A 271 -4.67 1.71 18.05
N LEU A 272 -4.61 0.54 18.69
CA LEU A 272 -3.38 -0.02 19.27
C LEU A 272 -2.33 -0.31 18.21
N ALA A 273 -2.71 -1.04 17.14
CA ALA A 273 -1.79 -1.39 16.06
C ALA A 273 -1.25 -0.14 15.36
N TYR A 274 -2.12 0.82 15.07
CA TYR A 274 -1.74 2.09 14.44
C TYR A 274 -0.75 2.87 15.31
N PHE A 275 -1.04 3.00 16.61
CA PHE A 275 -0.16 3.68 17.55
C PHE A 275 1.21 3.01 17.62
N VAL A 276 1.26 1.69 17.83
CA VAL A 276 2.52 0.94 17.89
C VAL A 276 3.32 1.08 16.61
N ILE A 277 2.69 0.93 15.47
CA ILE A 277 3.41 0.97 14.18
C ILE A 277 3.86 2.39 13.85
N ARG A 278 3.00 3.40 14.01
CA ARG A 278 3.30 4.77 13.57
C ARG A 278 4.12 5.58 14.57
N VAL A 279 4.01 5.29 15.86
CA VAL A 279 4.74 6.05 16.90
C VAL A 279 6.01 5.31 17.37
N VAL A 280 5.94 3.98 17.49
CA VAL A 280 7.04 3.22 18.07
C VAL A 280 7.96 2.63 17.01
N ILE A 281 7.39 1.99 15.97
CA ILE A 281 8.17 1.21 15.00
C ILE A 281 8.63 2.08 13.81
N ALA A 282 7.76 2.84 13.18
CA ALA A 282 8.08 3.55 11.95
C ALA A 282 9.15 4.63 12.11
N PRO A 283 9.15 5.51 13.14
CA PRO A 283 10.14 6.58 13.25
C PRO A 283 11.60 6.10 13.31
N PRO A 284 11.98 5.06 14.09
CA PRO A 284 13.34 4.53 14.05
C PRO A 284 13.76 4.00 12.67
N PHE A 285 12.84 3.29 11.97
CA PHE A 285 13.12 2.81 10.62
C PHE A 285 13.26 3.96 9.62
N PHE A 286 12.45 4.99 9.72
CA PHE A 286 12.54 6.18 8.86
C PHE A 286 13.81 6.97 9.13
N ALA A 287 14.19 7.15 10.40
CA ALA A 287 15.46 7.78 10.76
C ALA A 287 16.67 7.00 10.22
N HIS A 288 16.66 5.67 10.37
CA HIS A 288 17.69 4.80 9.82
C HIS A 288 17.75 4.89 8.30
N THR A 289 16.60 4.80 7.62
CA THR A 289 16.53 4.93 6.14
C THR A 289 17.06 6.28 5.68
N SER A 290 16.66 7.37 6.35
CA SER A 290 17.15 8.73 6.07
C SER A 290 18.66 8.84 6.24
N TYR A 291 19.21 8.25 7.31
CA TYR A 291 20.66 8.19 7.51
C TYR A 291 21.35 7.41 6.39
N GLN A 292 20.83 6.27 5.99
CA GLN A 292 21.38 5.49 4.88
C GLN A 292 21.34 6.26 3.56
N LEU A 293 20.25 6.95 3.28
CA LEU A 293 20.07 7.73 2.05
C LEU A 293 21.03 8.92 1.97
N LEU A 294 21.10 9.74 3.02
CA LEU A 294 21.83 11.02 3.02
C LEU A 294 23.20 10.94 3.71
N GLY A 295 23.29 10.16 4.78
CA GLY A 295 24.49 10.07 5.63
C GLY A 295 25.59 9.20 5.03
N THR A 296 25.24 8.19 4.23
CA THR A 296 26.23 7.26 3.69
C THR A 296 26.71 7.65 2.29
N SER A 297 27.97 7.31 1.96
CA SER A 297 28.49 7.46 0.60
C SER A 297 27.73 6.57 -0.39
N LYS A 298 27.35 5.37 0.03
CA LYS A 298 26.58 4.41 -0.77
C LYS A 298 25.20 4.98 -1.14
N GLY A 299 24.47 5.54 -0.18
CA GLY A 299 23.16 6.15 -0.45
C GLY A 299 23.25 7.30 -1.45
N ARG A 300 24.22 8.22 -1.24
CA ARG A 300 24.45 9.33 -2.16
C ARG A 300 24.93 8.91 -3.56
N THR A 301 25.55 7.74 -3.67
CA THR A 301 26.01 7.20 -4.96
C THR A 301 24.93 6.45 -5.70
N ASN A 302 24.17 5.60 -5.01
CA ASN A 302 23.16 4.73 -5.62
C ASN A 302 21.86 5.48 -5.92
N ILE A 303 21.50 6.46 -5.08
CA ILE A 303 20.27 7.26 -5.25
C ILE A 303 20.64 8.65 -5.79
N ARG A 304 20.77 8.73 -7.09
CA ARG A 304 21.10 9.99 -7.81
C ARG A 304 19.95 10.43 -8.72
N PRO A 305 19.79 11.74 -8.97
CA PRO A 305 20.56 12.87 -8.45
C PRO A 305 20.20 13.22 -6.99
N LEU A 306 21.02 14.05 -6.33
CA LEU A 306 20.80 14.47 -4.94
C LEU A 306 19.39 15.06 -4.69
N PRO A 307 18.79 15.89 -5.56
CA PRO A 307 17.41 16.36 -5.38
C PRO A 307 16.40 15.21 -5.24
N LEU A 308 16.57 14.11 -5.96
CA LEU A 308 15.70 12.94 -5.83
C LEU A 308 15.87 12.27 -4.46
N ASN A 309 17.10 12.14 -3.98
CA ASN A 309 17.39 11.58 -2.66
C ASN A 309 16.79 12.46 -1.54
N LEU A 310 16.91 13.78 -1.64
CA LEU A 310 16.26 14.73 -0.74
C LEU A 310 14.74 14.63 -0.80
N PHE A 311 14.18 14.47 -1.99
CA PHE A 311 12.75 14.29 -2.17
C PHE A 311 12.26 12.98 -1.54
N TRP A 312 12.97 11.86 -1.67
CA TRP A 312 12.63 10.62 -0.99
C TRP A 312 12.62 10.78 0.53
N ASN A 313 13.63 11.47 1.07
CA ASN A 313 13.66 11.80 2.50
C ASN A 313 12.45 12.63 2.93
N PHE A 314 12.12 13.65 2.14
CA PHE A 314 10.91 14.45 2.39
C PHE A 314 9.65 13.58 2.38
N CYS A 315 9.48 12.68 1.41
CA CYS A 315 8.34 11.77 1.32
C CYS A 315 8.20 10.89 2.56
N ILE A 316 9.31 10.28 3.03
CA ILE A 316 9.33 9.43 4.23
C ILE A 316 8.82 10.19 5.45
N TRP A 317 9.32 11.41 5.68
CA TRP A 317 8.91 12.22 6.82
C TRP A 317 7.53 12.84 6.65
N ALA A 318 7.12 13.20 5.43
CA ALA A 318 5.79 13.70 5.16
C ALA A 318 4.70 12.65 5.51
N VAL A 319 4.94 11.37 5.22
CA VAL A 319 4.05 10.28 5.65
C VAL A 319 4.01 10.15 7.17
N CYS A 320 5.16 10.30 7.84
CA CYS A 320 5.24 10.26 9.30
C CYS A 320 4.43 11.39 9.94
N PHE A 321 4.66 12.63 9.50
CA PHE A 321 3.96 13.81 10.02
C PHE A 321 2.47 13.84 9.63
N GLY A 322 2.15 13.43 8.40
CA GLY A 322 0.76 13.30 7.94
C GLY A 322 -0.07 12.30 8.75
N SER A 323 0.59 11.33 9.38
CA SER A 323 -0.07 10.37 10.28
C SER A 323 -0.49 10.95 11.63
N THR A 324 -0.04 12.16 12.00
CA THR A 324 -0.24 12.74 13.35
C THR A 324 -1.72 12.91 13.70
N SER A 325 -2.54 13.38 12.75
CA SER A 325 -3.99 13.54 12.96
C SER A 325 -4.68 12.22 13.31
N TRP A 326 -4.28 11.13 12.64
CA TRP A 326 -4.79 9.78 12.90
C TRP A 326 -4.26 9.22 14.23
N ILE A 327 -3.02 9.51 14.59
CA ILE A 327 -2.46 9.13 15.90
C ILE A 327 -3.27 9.75 17.03
N LEU A 328 -3.64 11.02 16.90
CA LEU A 328 -4.49 11.69 17.90
C LEU A 328 -5.89 11.06 17.97
N LYS A 329 -6.52 10.74 16.84
CA LYS A 329 -7.81 10.02 16.81
C LYS A 329 -7.70 8.64 17.49
N CYS A 330 -6.64 7.89 17.21
CA CYS A 330 -6.38 6.60 17.86
C CYS A 330 -6.15 6.75 19.36
N TYR A 331 -5.42 7.77 19.79
CA TYR A 331 -5.22 8.07 21.22
C TYR A 331 -6.56 8.32 21.91
N HIS A 332 -7.45 9.12 21.33
CA HIS A 332 -8.79 9.35 21.90
C HIS A 332 -9.59 8.06 22.03
N ILE A 333 -9.61 7.21 21.00
CA ILE A 333 -10.27 5.89 21.07
C ILE A 333 -9.75 5.07 22.25
N LEU A 334 -8.44 5.03 22.45
CA LEU A 334 -7.83 4.26 23.56
C LEU A 334 -8.18 4.87 24.91
N VAL A 335 -8.09 6.19 25.04
CA VAL A 335 -8.44 6.88 26.30
C VAL A 335 -9.91 6.64 26.66
N GLU A 336 -10.85 6.84 25.72
CA GLU A 336 -12.27 6.61 25.96
C GLU A 336 -12.59 5.14 26.33
N THR A 337 -11.83 4.19 25.75
CA THR A 337 -12.03 2.76 26.04
C THR A 337 -11.50 2.36 27.40
N PHE A 338 -10.36 2.91 27.82
CA PHE A 338 -9.66 2.48 29.03
C PHE A 338 -9.73 3.47 30.19
N ALA A 339 -10.25 4.69 29.96
CA ALA A 339 -10.52 5.61 31.06
C ALA A 339 -11.59 5.02 31.99
N PRO A 340 -11.39 5.06 33.33
CA PRO A 340 -12.42 4.65 34.21
C PRO A 340 -13.68 5.49 33.97
N GLN A 341 -14.80 4.82 33.66
CA GLN A 341 -16.10 5.51 33.62
C GLN A 341 -16.32 6.06 35.03
N HIS A 342 -16.00 7.34 35.22
CA HIS A 342 -16.47 8.02 36.39
C HIS A 342 -18.00 7.99 36.31
N SER A 343 -18.62 7.07 37.08
CA SER A 343 -20.04 7.09 37.34
C SER A 343 -20.37 8.53 37.78
N HIS A 344 -21.01 9.29 36.93
CA HIS A 344 -21.66 10.53 37.34
C HIS A 344 -22.60 10.10 38.48
N PRO A 345 -22.41 10.59 39.68
CA PRO A 345 -23.44 10.39 40.71
C PRO A 345 -24.70 11.06 40.14
N GLU A 346 -25.73 10.26 39.94
CA GLU A 346 -27.07 10.79 39.61
C GLU A 346 -27.40 11.85 40.65
N LEU A 347 -27.48 13.12 40.22
CA LEU A 347 -28.03 14.22 40.97
C LEU A 347 -29.54 14.26 40.77
#